data_6cb91c856090d6207a6c14bf5847b688
#
_entry.id   6cb91c856090d6207a6c14bf5847b688
#
_cell.length_a   1.000
_cell.length_b   1.000
_cell.length_c   1.000
_cell.angle_alpha   90.00
_cell.angle_beta   90.00
_cell.angle_gamma   90.00
#
_symmetry.space_group_name_H-M   'P 1'
#
loop_
_entity.id
_entity.type
_entity.pdbx_description
1 polymer ?
#
loop_
_entity_poly.entity_id
_entity_poly.type
_entity_poly.pdbx_seq_one_letter_code
_entity_poly.pdbx_strand_id
1 'polypeptide(L)'
;TLERRLRRHVNAYVRSLELDMTGRTLVMTDCWINMMGRQVVHGLHLHPLATISGTYYVRTPRGCSGLKLEDPRLDRFMAAPPRRADCRPESQPWVTVPARTGHVVLFESWLRHEVPPNPSAGERVSVSFNYNWF
;
A
#
# COMPACT_ATOMS: atom_id res chain seq x y z
N THR A 1 0.44 -15.91 -15.50
CA THR A 1 0.77 -15.90 -14.06
C THR A 1 0.30 -14.60 -13.41
N LEU A 2 0.12 -14.61 -12.08
CA LEU A 2 -0.21 -13.42 -11.29
C LEU A 2 0.88 -12.34 -11.48
N GLU A 3 2.15 -12.72 -11.37
CA GLU A 3 3.29 -11.80 -11.52
C GLU A 3 3.24 -11.04 -12.86
N ARG A 4 2.94 -11.72 -13.98
CA ARG A 4 2.81 -11.07 -15.29
C ARG A 4 1.66 -10.04 -15.32
N ARG A 5 0.56 -10.29 -14.61
CA ARG A 5 -0.55 -9.33 -14.50
C ARG A 5 -0.15 -8.14 -13.64
N LEU A 6 0.48 -8.38 -12.49
CA LEU A 6 0.96 -7.33 -11.59
C LEU A 6 1.98 -6.43 -12.30
N ARG A 7 2.92 -6.99 -13.05
CA ARG A 7 3.92 -6.23 -13.82
C ARG A 7 3.30 -5.21 -14.78
N ARG A 8 2.17 -5.54 -15.40
CA ARG A 8 1.45 -4.58 -16.27
C ARG A 8 0.97 -3.36 -15.49
N HIS A 9 0.40 -3.57 -14.30
CA HIS A 9 -0.06 -2.50 -13.44
C HIS A 9 1.10 -1.68 -12.88
N VAL A 10 2.18 -2.35 -12.46
CA VAL A 10 3.40 -1.68 -11.98
C VAL A 10 3.99 -0.79 -13.08
N ASN A 11 4.13 -1.30 -14.30
CA ASN A 11 4.64 -0.50 -15.42
C ASN A 11 3.72 0.70 -15.76
N ALA A 12 2.40 0.53 -15.65
CA ALA A 12 1.47 1.62 -15.85
C ALA A 12 1.62 2.69 -14.75
N TYR A 13 1.77 2.26 -13.50
CA TYR A 13 1.97 3.15 -12.35
C TYR A 13 3.29 3.94 -12.47
N VAL A 14 4.40 3.26 -12.81
CA VAL A 14 5.70 3.90 -13.02
C VAL A 14 5.63 4.98 -14.11
N ARG A 15 4.92 4.71 -15.21
CA ARG A 15 4.69 5.75 -16.24
C ARG A 15 3.88 6.93 -15.70
N SER A 16 2.90 6.70 -14.84
CA SER A 16 2.10 7.79 -14.24
C SER A 16 2.89 8.62 -13.22
N LEU A 17 3.98 8.05 -12.66
CA LEU A 17 4.91 8.74 -11.79
C LEU A 17 6.01 9.49 -12.57
N GLU A 18 6.05 9.34 -13.90
CA GLU A 18 7.04 9.97 -14.79
C GLU A 18 8.50 9.63 -14.41
N LEU A 19 8.72 8.40 -13.88
CA LEU A 19 10.07 7.95 -13.53
C LEU A 19 10.91 7.71 -14.80
N ASP A 20 12.14 8.24 -14.81
CA ASP A 20 13.09 7.94 -15.88
C ASP A 20 13.63 6.51 -15.77
N MET A 21 13.16 5.67 -16.65
CA MET A 21 13.54 4.25 -16.74
C MET A 21 14.47 3.97 -17.93
N THR A 22 15.12 4.98 -18.49
CA THR A 22 16.02 4.81 -19.65
C THR A 22 17.15 3.84 -19.33
N GLY A 23 17.25 2.76 -20.11
CA GLY A 23 18.25 1.70 -19.92
C GLY A 23 18.05 0.84 -18.66
N ARG A 24 16.90 0.91 -18.02
CA ARG A 24 16.60 0.20 -16.77
C ARG A 24 15.29 -0.58 -16.85
N THR A 25 15.18 -1.60 -15.99
CA THR A 25 13.96 -2.41 -15.88
C THR A 25 13.55 -2.56 -14.41
N LEU A 26 12.25 -2.69 -14.18
CA LEU A 26 11.72 -3.07 -12.88
C LEU A 26 11.60 -4.58 -12.77
N VAL A 27 12.17 -5.12 -11.71
CA VAL A 27 12.16 -6.55 -11.39
C VAL A 27 11.48 -6.74 -10.02
N MET A 28 10.61 -7.73 -9.92
CA MET A 28 10.03 -8.13 -8.63
C MET A 28 11.15 -8.77 -7.79
N THR A 29 11.50 -8.13 -6.69
CA THR A 29 12.57 -8.60 -5.78
C THR A 29 12.02 -9.42 -4.62
N ASP A 30 10.80 -9.12 -4.19
CA ASP A 30 10.17 -9.78 -3.06
C ASP A 30 8.70 -10.06 -3.36
N CYS A 31 8.21 -11.18 -2.85
CA CYS A 31 6.79 -11.54 -2.93
C CYS A 31 6.45 -12.45 -1.74
N TRP A 32 5.41 -12.09 -0.98
CA TRP A 32 4.98 -12.87 0.17
C TRP A 32 3.47 -12.82 0.37
N ILE A 33 2.94 -13.81 1.11
CA ILE A 33 1.53 -13.89 1.45
C ILE A 33 1.32 -13.41 2.88
N ASN A 34 0.33 -12.55 3.07
CA ASN A 34 -0.14 -12.12 4.37
C ASN A 34 -1.50 -12.76 4.66
N MET A 35 -1.58 -13.46 5.78
CA MET A 35 -2.80 -14.04 6.31
C MET A 35 -3.10 -13.38 7.66
N MET A 36 -4.14 -12.54 7.68
CA MET A 36 -4.47 -11.71 8.84
C MET A 36 -5.81 -12.14 9.42
N GLY A 37 -5.75 -12.98 10.44
CA GLY A 37 -6.91 -13.31 11.25
C GLY A 37 -7.40 -12.14 12.11
N ARG A 38 -8.39 -12.38 12.95
CA ARG A 38 -8.97 -11.36 13.84
C ARG A 38 -7.89 -10.72 14.72
N GLN A 39 -7.91 -9.38 14.83
CA GLN A 39 -6.99 -8.55 15.61
C GLN A 39 -5.51 -8.61 15.19
N VAL A 40 -5.18 -9.33 14.12
CA VAL A 40 -3.84 -9.25 13.55
C VAL A 40 -3.63 -7.87 12.93
N VAL A 41 -2.45 -7.33 13.11
CA VAL A 41 -2.03 -5.98 12.67
C VAL A 41 -0.70 -6.05 11.94
N HIS A 42 -0.49 -5.17 10.97
CA HIS A 42 0.85 -4.84 10.48
C HIS A 42 1.17 -3.40 10.91
N GLY A 43 2.17 -3.26 11.78
CA GLY A 43 2.58 -1.95 12.32
C GLY A 43 3.10 -1.00 11.23
N LEU A 44 3.21 0.27 11.59
CA LEU A 44 3.69 1.33 10.71
C LEU A 44 5.12 1.07 10.24
N HIS A 45 5.32 0.97 8.92
CA HIS A 45 6.61 0.68 8.30
C HIS A 45 6.69 1.26 6.88
N LEU A 46 7.86 1.12 6.27
CA LEU A 46 8.11 1.35 4.84
C LEU A 46 8.99 0.20 4.32
N HIS A 47 9.22 0.14 3.01
CA HIS A 47 10.06 -0.89 2.39
C HIS A 47 11.39 -0.29 1.91
N PRO A 48 12.45 -0.31 2.74
CA PRO A 48 13.76 0.21 2.36
C PRO A 48 14.31 -0.53 1.13
N LEU A 49 15.03 0.19 0.28
CA LEU A 49 15.70 -0.36 -0.92
C LEU A 49 14.74 -0.93 -1.98
N ALA A 50 13.44 -0.67 -1.89
CA ALA A 50 12.49 -0.96 -2.96
C ALA A 50 12.00 0.35 -3.61
N THR A 51 11.57 0.27 -4.87
CA THR A 51 11.06 1.42 -5.62
C THR A 51 9.55 1.47 -5.56
N ILE A 52 8.89 0.39 -5.98
CA ILE A 52 7.43 0.25 -5.96
C ILE A 52 7.05 -0.94 -5.08
N SER A 53 6.13 -0.70 -4.19
CA SER A 53 5.49 -1.75 -3.37
C SER A 53 4.02 -1.88 -3.75
N GLY A 54 3.48 -3.04 -3.46
CA GLY A 54 2.06 -3.26 -3.69
C GLY A 54 1.50 -4.44 -2.91
N THR A 55 0.17 -4.46 -2.86
CA THR A 55 -0.56 -5.58 -2.28
C THR A 55 -1.77 -5.93 -3.16
N TYR A 56 -1.87 -7.20 -3.53
CA TYR A 56 -3.01 -7.78 -4.23
C TYR A 56 -3.91 -8.51 -3.24
N TYR A 57 -5.19 -8.18 -3.21
CA TYR A 57 -6.14 -8.77 -2.27
C TYR A 57 -6.77 -10.04 -2.84
N VAL A 58 -6.46 -11.17 -2.21
CA VAL A 58 -7.01 -12.50 -2.57
C VAL A 58 -8.36 -12.73 -1.91
N ARG A 59 -8.48 -12.38 -0.62
CA ARG A 59 -9.71 -12.53 0.17
C ARG A 59 -9.84 -11.37 1.16
N THR A 60 -10.97 -10.68 1.11
CA THR A 60 -11.27 -9.56 1.99
C THR A 60 -12.66 -9.77 2.61
N PRO A 61 -12.74 -10.36 3.80
CA PRO A 61 -14.01 -10.52 4.48
C PRO A 61 -14.64 -9.17 4.80
N ARG A 62 -15.96 -9.13 4.91
CA ARG A 62 -16.70 -7.89 5.21
C ARG A 62 -16.17 -7.23 6.48
N GLY A 63 -15.88 -5.95 6.40
CA GLY A 63 -15.39 -5.17 7.53
C GLY A 63 -13.89 -5.34 7.84
N CYS A 64 -13.12 -6.07 7.03
CA CYS A 64 -11.67 -6.17 7.25
C CYS A 64 -10.98 -4.83 7.02
N SER A 65 -9.83 -4.64 7.67
CA SER A 65 -9.03 -3.42 7.59
C SER A 65 -8.44 -3.21 6.21
N GLY A 66 -8.44 -1.94 5.77
CA GLY A 66 -7.74 -1.48 4.58
C GLY A 66 -6.26 -1.18 4.83
N LEU A 67 -5.60 -0.67 3.80
CA LEU A 67 -4.24 -0.14 3.88
C LEU A 67 -4.32 1.33 4.29
N LYS A 68 -3.66 1.69 5.38
CA LYS A 68 -3.63 3.06 5.91
C LYS A 68 -2.28 3.68 5.60
N LEU A 69 -2.30 4.78 4.86
CA LEU A 69 -1.13 5.51 4.36
C LEU A 69 -0.94 6.79 5.16
N GLU A 70 0.30 7.08 5.56
CA GLU A 70 0.66 8.29 6.29
C GLU A 70 1.02 9.42 5.31
N ASP A 71 0.55 10.65 5.57
CA ASP A 71 1.03 11.83 4.85
C ASP A 71 2.52 12.06 5.21
N PRO A 72 3.44 12.05 4.23
CA PRO A 72 4.87 12.19 4.50
C PRO A 72 5.28 13.60 4.95
N ARG A 73 4.41 14.58 4.77
CA ARG A 73 4.66 16.00 5.13
C ARG A 73 4.37 16.23 6.61
N LEU A 74 5.09 15.55 7.49
CA LEU A 74 4.86 15.56 8.94
C LEU A 74 4.94 16.96 9.56
N ASP A 75 5.86 17.81 9.09
CA ASP A 75 6.01 19.21 9.54
C ASP A 75 4.71 20.01 9.40
N ARG A 76 3.90 19.68 8.41
CA ARG A 76 2.60 20.30 8.14
C ARG A 76 1.62 20.16 9.30
N PHE A 77 1.78 19.11 10.10
CA PHE A 77 0.89 18.80 11.21
C PHE A 77 1.46 19.20 12.57
N MET A 78 2.73 19.64 12.61
CA MET A 78 3.36 20.08 13.84
C MET A 78 2.68 21.37 14.35
N ALA A 79 2.23 21.34 15.60
CA ALA A 79 1.49 22.45 16.24
C ALA A 79 0.24 22.96 15.48
N ALA A 80 -0.23 22.24 14.47
CA ALA A 80 -1.43 22.61 13.76
C ALA A 80 -2.70 22.22 14.54
N PRO A 81 -3.80 22.98 14.43
CA PRO A 81 -5.09 22.52 14.94
C PRO A 81 -5.52 21.21 14.29
N PRO A 82 -6.32 20.38 14.96
CA PRO A 82 -6.91 19.20 14.37
C PRO A 82 -7.65 19.51 13.07
N ARG A 83 -7.54 18.64 12.08
CA ARG A 83 -8.32 18.76 10.86
C ARG A 83 -9.78 18.42 11.13
N ARG A 84 -10.68 19.05 10.41
CA ARG A 84 -12.11 18.71 10.48
C ARG A 84 -12.31 17.27 10.03
N ALA A 85 -13.23 16.54 10.63
CA ALA A 85 -13.53 15.16 10.29
C ALA A 85 -14.00 14.97 8.83
N ASP A 86 -14.64 16.00 8.25
CA ASP A 86 -15.13 16.04 6.88
C ASP A 86 -14.15 16.70 5.88
N CYS A 87 -12.92 16.97 6.28
CA CYS A 87 -11.95 17.55 5.35
C CYS A 87 -11.60 16.58 4.22
N ARG A 88 -11.25 17.15 3.07
CA ARG A 88 -10.85 16.35 1.89
C ARG A 88 -9.66 15.44 2.20
N PRO A 89 -9.52 14.29 1.51
CA PRO A 89 -8.45 13.30 1.75
C PRO A 89 -7.05 13.92 1.75
N GLU A 90 -6.76 14.87 0.84
CA GLU A 90 -5.46 15.53 0.73
C GLU A 90 -5.10 16.41 1.95
N SER A 91 -6.07 16.65 2.82
CA SER A 91 -5.89 17.40 4.07
C SER A 91 -5.80 16.49 5.30
N GLN A 92 -6.07 15.20 5.16
CA GLN A 92 -5.96 14.23 6.24
C GLN A 92 -4.50 13.82 6.47
N PRO A 93 -4.08 13.61 7.74
CA PRO A 93 -2.76 13.05 8.03
C PRO A 93 -2.65 11.57 7.66
N TRP A 94 -3.77 10.90 7.48
CA TRP A 94 -3.88 9.50 7.11
C TRP A 94 -4.96 9.28 6.08
N VAL A 95 -4.66 8.45 5.08
CA VAL A 95 -5.64 8.00 4.09
C VAL A 95 -5.75 6.49 4.13
N THR A 96 -6.98 5.97 4.24
CA THR A 96 -7.23 4.53 4.20
C THR A 96 -7.76 4.12 2.84
N VAL A 97 -7.02 3.23 2.18
CA VAL A 97 -7.45 2.57 0.93
C VAL A 97 -8.16 1.27 1.30
N PRO A 98 -9.46 1.13 0.96
CA PRO A 98 -10.21 -0.08 1.29
C PRO A 98 -9.60 -1.33 0.66
N ALA A 99 -9.54 -2.42 1.42
CA ALA A 99 -9.19 -3.74 0.89
C ALA A 99 -10.37 -4.30 0.08
N ARG A 100 -10.13 -4.68 -1.18
CA ARG A 100 -11.14 -5.24 -2.08
C ARG A 100 -10.58 -6.44 -2.81
N THR A 101 -11.19 -7.60 -2.67
CA THR A 101 -10.81 -8.82 -3.40
C THR A 101 -10.70 -8.56 -4.90
N GLY A 102 -9.64 -9.06 -5.52
CA GLY A 102 -9.35 -8.90 -6.94
C GLY A 102 -8.68 -7.57 -7.32
N HIS A 103 -8.47 -6.67 -6.36
CA HIS A 103 -7.82 -5.38 -6.59
C HIS A 103 -6.34 -5.42 -6.15
N VAL A 104 -5.55 -4.58 -6.77
CA VAL A 104 -4.17 -4.29 -6.38
C VAL A 104 -4.05 -2.83 -5.98
N VAL A 105 -3.33 -2.56 -4.88
CA VAL A 105 -2.92 -1.22 -4.47
C VAL A 105 -1.42 -1.12 -4.71
N LEU A 106 -0.99 -0.06 -5.37
CA LEU A 106 0.42 0.24 -5.65
C LEU A 106 0.79 1.58 -5.00
N PHE A 107 1.99 1.66 -4.49
CA PHE A 107 2.54 2.88 -3.90
C PHE A 107 4.07 2.89 -3.99
N GLU A 108 4.66 4.06 -3.93
CA GLU A 108 6.10 4.20 -3.83
C GLU A 108 6.57 3.66 -2.48
N SER A 109 7.64 2.85 -2.47
CA SER A 109 8.05 2.04 -1.32
C SER A 109 8.50 2.85 -0.09
N TRP A 110 8.85 4.12 -0.28
CA TRP A 110 9.20 5.06 0.79
C TRP A 110 7.98 5.50 1.62
N LEU A 111 6.75 5.32 1.11
CA LEU A 111 5.54 5.76 1.79
C LEU A 111 5.25 4.90 3.02
N ARG A 112 5.20 5.52 4.18
CA ARG A 112 4.89 4.84 5.44
C ARG A 112 3.44 4.42 5.48
N HIS A 113 3.23 3.18 5.88
CA HIS A 113 1.90 2.58 5.88
C HIS A 113 1.74 1.53 6.97
N GLU A 114 0.50 1.24 7.31
CA GLU A 114 0.12 0.22 8.27
C GLU A 114 -1.16 -0.50 7.83
N VAL A 115 -1.41 -1.67 8.38
CA VAL A 115 -2.73 -2.30 8.34
C VAL A 115 -3.24 -2.37 9.77
N PRO A 116 -4.28 -1.60 10.12
CA PRO A 116 -4.88 -1.63 11.45
C PRO A 116 -5.39 -3.03 11.82
N PRO A 117 -5.65 -3.30 13.10
CA PRO A 117 -6.19 -4.59 13.54
C PRO A 117 -7.39 -5.01 12.71
N ASN A 118 -7.41 -6.27 12.25
CA ASN A 118 -8.53 -6.80 11.49
C ASN A 118 -9.74 -7.03 12.44
N PRO A 119 -10.81 -6.24 12.34
CA PRO A 119 -11.97 -6.41 13.22
C PRO A 119 -12.88 -7.56 12.79
N SER A 120 -12.73 -8.06 11.55
CA SER A 120 -13.51 -9.15 10.99
C SER A 120 -13.19 -10.48 11.68
N ALA A 121 -14.19 -11.35 11.82
CA ALA A 121 -13.99 -12.73 12.23
C ALA A 121 -13.32 -13.57 11.14
N GLY A 122 -13.40 -13.14 9.89
CA GLY A 122 -12.78 -13.81 8.74
C GLY A 122 -11.33 -13.41 8.53
N GLU A 123 -10.58 -14.26 7.86
CA GLU A 123 -9.18 -14.05 7.54
C GLU A 123 -9.02 -13.21 6.25
N ARG A 124 -8.31 -12.10 6.34
CA ARG A 124 -7.90 -11.27 5.21
C ARG A 124 -6.62 -11.86 4.61
N VAL A 125 -6.66 -12.18 3.32
CA VAL A 125 -5.52 -12.76 2.60
C VAL A 125 -5.08 -11.84 1.48
N SER A 126 -3.80 -11.51 1.44
CA SER A 126 -3.21 -10.69 0.40
C SER A 126 -1.84 -11.20 -0.01
N VAL A 127 -1.44 -10.90 -1.24
CA VAL A 127 -0.09 -11.10 -1.76
C VAL A 127 0.56 -9.74 -1.85
N SER A 128 1.62 -9.52 -1.08
CA SER A 128 2.42 -8.31 -1.12
C SER A 128 3.71 -8.55 -1.89
N PHE A 129 4.24 -7.49 -2.48
CA PHE A 129 5.42 -7.60 -3.34
C PHE A 129 6.17 -6.25 -3.41
N ASN A 130 7.47 -6.35 -3.73
CA ASN A 130 8.32 -5.22 -4.03
C ASN A 130 8.91 -5.35 -5.42
N TYR A 131 9.08 -4.22 -6.07
CA TYR A 131 9.84 -4.06 -7.30
C TYR A 131 11.00 -3.11 -7.07
N ASN A 132 12.15 -3.46 -7.63
CA ASN A 132 13.30 -2.59 -7.67
C ASN A 132 13.77 -2.40 -9.12
N TRP A 133 14.56 -1.36 -9.36
CA TRP A 133 15.08 -1.01 -10.68
C TRP A 133 16.56 -1.40 -10.83
N PHE A 134 16.92 -1.90 -12.00
CA PHE A 134 18.26 -2.35 -12.35
C PHE A 134 18.64 -1.86 -13.74
#